data_957e017b9a7f2180bc56f1807056159f
#
_entry.id   957e017b9a7f2180bc56f1807056159f
#
_cell.length_a   1.000
_cell.length_b   1.000
_cell.length_c   1.000
_cell.angle_alpha   90.00
_cell.angle_beta   90.00
_cell.angle_gamma   90.00
#
_symmetry.space_group_name_H-M   'P 1'
#
loop_
_entity.id
_entity.type
_entity.pdbx_description
1 polymer ?
#
loop_
_entity_poly.entity_id
_entity_poly.type
_entity_poly.pdbx_seq_one_letter_code
_entity_poly.pdbx_strand_id
1 'polypeptide(L)'
;MARPKRGNQVPPPPTEDEWDLRYATKEALAFPEMEKQFPGNCAEAKSRLKVAPTTRTDVQEKLRGSLGTRAIAGSEMDQWQYDIASGARLWYCVDPEKRIVWLTLAAMGHPRSTASKGKRAPRNR
;
A
#
# COMPACT_ATOMS: atom_id res chain seq x y z
N MET A 1 -9.44 20.91 3.89
CA MET A 1 -9.42 19.70 3.08
C MET A 1 -9.88 18.51 3.93
N ALA A 2 -10.76 17.72 3.42
CA ALA A 2 -11.30 16.60 4.18
C ALA A 2 -10.29 15.45 4.28
N ARG A 3 -10.30 14.76 5.41
CA ARG A 3 -9.47 13.57 5.55
C ARG A 3 -10.09 12.41 4.77
N PRO A 4 -9.28 11.50 4.23
CA PRO A 4 -9.84 10.35 3.54
C PRO A 4 -10.52 9.40 4.50
N LYS A 5 -11.46 8.64 3.98
CA LYS A 5 -12.21 7.63 4.72
C LYS A 5 -12.11 6.31 3.99
N ARG A 6 -12.37 5.23 4.71
CA ARG A 6 -12.41 3.91 4.08
C ARG A 6 -13.44 3.92 2.95
N GLY A 7 -13.10 3.28 1.86
CA GLY A 7 -13.92 3.24 0.66
C GLY A 7 -13.65 4.38 -0.29
N ASN A 8 -13.04 5.45 0.18
CA ASN A 8 -12.75 6.59 -0.67
C ASN A 8 -11.70 6.23 -1.72
N GLN A 9 -11.84 6.86 -2.87
CA GLN A 9 -10.87 6.75 -3.94
C GLN A 9 -9.59 7.49 -3.56
N VAL A 10 -8.45 6.91 -3.92
CA VAL A 10 -7.14 7.53 -3.73
C VAL A 10 -6.88 8.40 -4.95
N PRO A 11 -6.73 9.73 -4.79
CA PRO A 11 -6.50 10.60 -5.96
C PRO A 11 -5.11 10.41 -6.55
N PRO A 12 -4.91 10.70 -7.81
CA PRO A 12 -5.93 11.19 -8.75
C PRO A 12 -6.85 10.07 -9.21
N PRO A 13 -8.05 10.40 -9.70
CA PRO A 13 -8.97 9.37 -10.18
C PRO A 13 -8.39 8.61 -11.39
N PRO A 14 -8.80 7.37 -11.60
CA PRO A 14 -8.26 6.59 -12.71
C PRO A 14 -8.80 7.09 -14.05
N THR A 15 -7.98 6.90 -15.08
CA THR A 15 -8.46 7.05 -16.45
C THR A 15 -9.17 5.77 -16.85
N GLU A 16 -9.69 5.75 -18.07
CA GLU A 16 -10.53 4.65 -18.55
C GLU A 16 -9.86 3.28 -18.44
N ASP A 17 -8.56 3.20 -18.69
CA ASP A 17 -7.86 1.93 -18.71
C ASP A 17 -7.12 1.63 -17.41
N GLU A 18 -7.27 2.46 -16.42
CA GLU A 18 -6.55 2.30 -15.17
C GLU A 18 -7.41 1.64 -14.10
N TRP A 19 -6.73 0.99 -13.15
CA TRP A 19 -7.39 0.44 -11.97
C TRP A 19 -7.75 1.56 -11.02
N ASP A 20 -8.83 1.37 -10.29
CA ASP A 20 -9.30 2.33 -9.29
C ASP A 20 -8.65 2.01 -7.95
N LEU A 21 -7.93 2.95 -7.36
CA LEU A 21 -7.31 2.77 -6.05
C LEU A 21 -8.23 3.32 -4.98
N ARG A 22 -8.49 2.50 -3.95
CA ARG A 22 -9.36 2.89 -2.84
C ARG A 22 -8.76 2.48 -1.51
N TYR A 23 -9.17 3.18 -0.47
CA TYR A 23 -8.75 2.85 0.89
C TYR A 23 -9.67 1.75 1.43
N ALA A 24 -9.09 0.63 1.85
CA ALA A 24 -9.89 -0.47 2.39
C ALA A 24 -9.98 -0.45 3.90
N THR A 25 -8.95 0.04 4.57
CA THR A 25 -8.82 -0.08 6.01
C THR A 25 -8.42 1.24 6.63
N LYS A 26 -8.59 1.31 7.95
CA LYS A 26 -8.14 2.46 8.73
C LYS A 26 -6.62 2.63 8.60
N GLU A 27 -5.90 1.52 8.62
CA GLU A 27 -4.43 1.56 8.53
C GLU A 27 -3.94 2.14 7.21
N ALA A 28 -4.73 1.99 6.15
CA ALA A 28 -4.36 2.55 4.86
C ALA A 28 -4.53 4.06 4.81
N LEU A 29 -5.32 4.63 5.72
CA LEU A 29 -5.57 6.07 5.73
C LEU A 29 -4.34 6.89 6.10
N ALA A 30 -3.25 6.23 6.50
CA ALA A 30 -1.97 6.89 6.73
C ALA A 30 -1.23 7.21 5.43
N PHE A 31 -1.74 6.76 4.28
CA PHE A 31 -1.05 6.96 3.01
C PHE A 31 -0.78 8.44 2.69
N PRO A 32 -1.70 9.38 2.93
CA PRO A 32 -1.39 10.80 2.68
C PRO A 32 -0.18 11.30 3.47
N GLU A 33 0.04 10.80 4.69
CA GLU A 33 1.24 11.15 5.44
C GLU A 33 2.49 10.56 4.80
N MET A 34 2.38 9.35 4.28
CA MET A 34 3.47 8.72 3.55
C MET A 34 3.81 9.53 2.31
N GLU A 35 2.79 10.05 1.61
CA GLU A 35 3.00 10.87 0.42
C GLU A 35 3.75 12.16 0.75
N LYS A 36 3.55 12.71 1.94
CA LYS A 36 4.28 13.90 2.35
C LYS A 36 5.76 13.62 2.53
N GLN A 37 6.09 12.44 3.04
CA GLN A 37 7.48 12.07 3.29
C GLN A 37 8.19 11.52 2.06
N PHE A 38 7.48 10.82 1.20
CA PHE A 38 8.06 10.18 0.03
C PHE A 38 7.23 10.50 -1.21
N PRO A 39 7.13 11.80 -1.60
CA PRO A 39 6.20 12.17 -2.66
C PRO A 39 6.51 11.52 -4.01
N GLY A 40 7.78 11.45 -4.39
CA GLY A 40 8.15 10.83 -5.66
C GLY A 40 7.88 9.34 -5.67
N ASN A 41 8.29 8.65 -4.61
CA ASN A 41 8.13 7.20 -4.55
C ASN A 41 6.65 6.81 -4.47
N CYS A 42 5.86 7.59 -3.75
CA CYS A 42 4.42 7.32 -3.67
C CYS A 42 3.71 7.60 -4.99
N ALA A 43 4.13 8.65 -5.70
CA ALA A 43 3.56 8.95 -7.02
C ALA A 43 3.86 7.81 -8.00
N GLU A 44 5.09 7.30 -7.96
CA GLU A 44 5.46 6.18 -8.81
C GLU A 44 4.66 4.93 -8.46
N ALA A 45 4.50 4.66 -7.15
CA ALA A 45 3.73 3.50 -6.71
C ALA A 45 2.28 3.58 -7.21
N LYS A 46 1.65 4.75 -7.08
CA LYS A 46 0.28 4.92 -7.55
C LYS A 46 0.18 4.67 -9.05
N SER A 47 1.12 5.21 -9.82
CA SER A 47 1.13 4.99 -11.27
C SER A 47 1.24 3.50 -11.61
N ARG A 48 2.12 2.79 -10.92
CA ARG A 48 2.30 1.36 -11.14
C ARG A 48 1.06 0.57 -10.77
N LEU A 49 0.47 0.87 -9.63
CA LEU A 49 -0.70 0.12 -9.16
C LEU A 49 -1.90 0.33 -10.07
N LYS A 50 -1.96 1.47 -10.75
CA LYS A 50 -3.05 1.73 -11.68
C LYS A 50 -2.95 0.95 -12.97
N VAL A 51 -1.76 0.50 -13.34
CA VAL A 51 -1.59 -0.21 -14.61
C VAL A 51 -1.16 -1.67 -14.43
N ALA A 52 -0.45 -2.01 -13.35
CA ALA A 52 0.09 -3.37 -13.20
C ALA A 52 0.15 -3.78 -11.73
N PRO A 53 -1.01 -3.88 -11.05
CA PRO A 53 -1.01 -4.16 -9.61
C PRO A 53 -0.58 -5.58 -9.25
N THR A 54 -0.58 -6.51 -10.20
CA THR A 54 -0.19 -7.90 -9.92
C THR A 54 1.07 -8.31 -10.65
N THR A 55 1.92 -7.36 -11.00
CA THR A 55 3.19 -7.65 -11.66
C THR A 55 4.31 -7.61 -10.63
N ARG A 56 5.03 -8.72 -10.48
CA ARG A 56 6.15 -8.78 -9.57
C ARG A 56 7.32 -7.97 -10.11
N THR A 57 7.92 -7.16 -9.24
CA THR A 57 9.11 -6.37 -9.56
C THR A 57 10.05 -6.40 -8.36
N ASP A 58 11.15 -5.64 -8.41
CA ASP A 58 12.07 -5.53 -7.28
C ASP A 58 11.41 -4.92 -6.05
N VAL A 59 10.36 -4.12 -6.24
CA VAL A 59 9.71 -3.41 -5.15
C VAL A 59 8.27 -3.84 -4.95
N GLN A 60 7.78 -4.81 -5.72
CA GLN A 60 6.37 -5.18 -5.74
C GLN A 60 6.26 -6.70 -5.74
N GLU A 61 5.58 -7.28 -4.74
CA GLU A 61 5.43 -8.73 -4.69
C GLU A 61 4.20 -9.13 -3.87
N LYS A 62 3.70 -10.33 -4.18
CA LYS A 62 2.59 -10.89 -3.43
C LYS A 62 3.09 -11.34 -2.05
N LEU A 63 2.32 -11.04 -1.01
CA LEU A 63 2.64 -11.50 0.32
C LEU A 63 2.42 -13.00 0.42
N ARG A 64 3.08 -13.62 1.40
CA ARG A 64 3.07 -15.06 1.57
C ARG A 64 2.34 -15.47 2.84
N GLY A 65 1.99 -16.75 2.91
CA GLY A 65 1.37 -17.32 4.09
C GLY A 65 0.03 -16.69 4.38
N SER A 66 -0.25 -16.49 5.65
CA SER A 66 -1.53 -15.94 6.07
C SER A 66 -1.75 -14.51 5.62
N LEU A 67 -0.68 -13.80 5.27
CA LEU A 67 -0.79 -12.43 4.76
C LEU A 67 -1.10 -12.39 3.27
N GLY A 68 -1.02 -13.50 2.58
CA GLY A 68 -1.20 -13.57 1.13
C GLY A 68 -2.62 -13.34 0.66
N THR A 69 -3.59 -13.41 1.55
CA THR A 69 -4.97 -13.09 1.23
C THR A 69 -5.60 -12.30 2.36
N ARG A 70 -6.66 -11.57 2.05
CA ARG A 70 -7.39 -10.82 3.04
C ARG A 70 -8.83 -10.62 2.57
N ALA A 71 -9.77 -10.66 3.50
CA ALA A 71 -11.17 -10.43 3.18
C ALA A 71 -11.45 -8.94 3.13
N ILE A 72 -11.98 -8.46 2.01
CA ILE A 72 -12.39 -7.09 1.82
C ILE A 72 -13.87 -7.12 1.41
N ALA A 73 -14.73 -6.48 2.20
CA ALA A 73 -16.16 -6.41 1.90
C ALA A 73 -16.76 -7.79 1.61
N GLY A 74 -16.32 -8.79 2.39
CA GLY A 74 -16.87 -10.14 2.27
C GLY A 74 -16.23 -11.02 1.20
N SER A 75 -15.26 -10.51 0.45
CA SER A 75 -14.58 -11.27 -0.58
C SER A 75 -13.11 -11.42 -0.25
N GLU A 76 -12.59 -12.63 -0.40
CA GLU A 76 -11.18 -12.87 -0.14
C GLU A 76 -10.36 -12.49 -1.37
N MET A 77 -9.31 -11.70 -1.16
CA MET A 77 -8.50 -11.18 -2.25
C MET A 77 -7.02 -11.41 -1.96
N ASP A 78 -6.25 -11.56 -3.03
CA ASP A 78 -4.79 -11.64 -2.91
C ASP A 78 -4.24 -10.33 -2.38
N GLN A 79 -3.28 -10.43 -1.46
CA GLN A 79 -2.66 -9.25 -0.87
C GLN A 79 -1.20 -9.14 -1.30
N TRP A 80 -0.82 -7.92 -1.66
CA TRP A 80 0.49 -7.59 -2.21
C TRP A 80 1.16 -6.49 -1.40
N GLN A 81 2.47 -6.37 -1.57
CA GLN A 81 3.26 -5.32 -0.94
C GLN A 81 4.00 -4.53 -2.00
N TYR A 82 4.05 -3.23 -1.79
CA TYR A 82 4.88 -2.32 -2.58
C TYR A 82 5.85 -1.62 -1.63
N ASP A 83 7.15 -1.74 -1.91
CA ASP A 83 8.17 -1.08 -1.10
C ASP A 83 8.30 0.37 -1.56
N ILE A 84 7.95 1.29 -0.68
CA ILE A 84 8.00 2.72 -1.00
C ILE A 84 9.41 3.26 -0.81
N ALA A 85 10.02 2.91 0.35
CA ALA A 85 11.36 3.33 0.69
C ALA A 85 11.85 2.39 1.77
N SER A 86 13.06 2.58 2.25
CA SER A 86 13.61 1.72 3.29
C SER A 86 12.67 1.72 4.50
N GLY A 87 12.08 0.58 4.79
CA GLY A 87 11.14 0.43 5.90
C GLY A 87 9.74 0.91 5.63
N ALA A 88 9.51 1.73 4.62
CA ALA A 88 8.18 2.23 4.29
C ALA A 88 7.53 1.33 3.24
N ARG A 89 6.34 0.86 3.53
CA ARG A 89 5.68 -0.11 2.66
C ARG A 89 4.19 0.12 2.57
N LEU A 90 3.63 -0.32 1.46
CA LEU A 90 2.22 -0.20 1.17
C LEU A 90 1.68 -1.60 0.86
N TRP A 91 0.64 -2.02 1.56
CA TRP A 91 -0.02 -3.29 1.28
C TRP A 91 -1.34 -3.00 0.59
N TYR A 92 -1.71 -3.86 -0.33
CA TYR A 92 -2.96 -3.69 -1.07
C TYR A 92 -3.50 -5.05 -1.51
N CYS A 93 -4.81 -5.10 -1.66
CA CYS A 93 -5.50 -6.26 -2.21
C CYS A 93 -6.05 -5.91 -3.57
N VAL A 94 -6.20 -6.90 -4.43
CA VAL A 94 -6.68 -6.66 -5.78
C VAL A 94 -8.00 -7.37 -6.02
N ASP A 95 -8.92 -6.67 -6.66
CA ASP A 95 -10.19 -7.20 -7.12
C ASP A 95 -10.16 -7.13 -8.64
N PRO A 96 -9.76 -8.22 -9.32
CA PRO A 96 -9.62 -8.15 -10.78
C PRO A 96 -10.95 -8.01 -11.51
N GLU A 97 -12.03 -8.48 -10.92
CA GLU A 97 -13.33 -8.39 -11.55
C GLU A 97 -13.80 -6.95 -11.67
N LYS A 98 -13.63 -6.19 -10.60
CA LYS A 98 -14.04 -4.79 -10.57
C LYS A 98 -12.91 -3.84 -10.93
N ARG A 99 -11.71 -4.34 -11.09
CA ARG A 99 -10.50 -3.57 -11.37
C ARG A 99 -10.26 -2.51 -10.29
N ILE A 100 -10.34 -2.95 -9.04
CA ILE A 100 -10.10 -2.09 -7.88
C ILE A 100 -8.88 -2.61 -7.13
N VAL A 101 -8.02 -1.68 -6.74
CA VAL A 101 -6.89 -1.95 -5.85
C VAL A 101 -7.24 -1.34 -4.49
N TRP A 102 -7.35 -2.20 -3.48
CA TRP A 102 -7.74 -1.78 -2.14
C TRP A 102 -6.51 -1.65 -1.26
N LEU A 103 -6.16 -0.43 -0.87
CA LEU A 103 -5.02 -0.22 0.03
C LEU A 103 -5.39 -0.69 1.43
N THR A 104 -4.56 -1.56 2.01
CA THR A 104 -4.84 -2.16 3.31
C THR A 104 -3.87 -1.72 4.41
N LEU A 105 -2.70 -1.20 4.06
CA LEU A 105 -1.74 -0.75 5.06
C LEU A 105 -0.78 0.24 4.44
N ALA A 106 -0.54 1.34 5.14
CA ALA A 106 0.54 2.26 4.78
C ALA A 106 1.40 2.41 6.03
N ALA A 107 2.57 1.75 6.05
CA ALA A 107 3.46 1.75 7.19
C ALA A 107 4.75 2.46 6.83
N MET A 108 5.14 3.44 7.64
CA MET A 108 6.30 4.26 7.33
C MET A 108 7.60 3.76 7.93
N GLY A 109 7.58 2.55 8.44
CA GLY A 109 8.74 1.98 9.08
C GLY A 109 8.87 2.45 10.51
N HIS A 110 9.99 2.10 11.17
CA HIS A 110 10.21 2.48 12.55
C HIS A 110 10.97 3.79 12.62
N PRO A 111 10.46 4.70 13.38
CA PRO A 111 11.27 5.83 13.78
C PRO A 111 12.38 5.31 14.63
N ARG A 112 13.15 5.37 14.96
CA ARG A 112 13.95 4.81 15.81
C ARG A 112 13.70 4.32 16.94
N SER A 113 13.26 3.83 16.85
CA SER A 113 12.95 3.27 17.57
C SER A 113 12.92 2.62 17.88
N THR A 114 12.94 2.60 17.68
CA THR A 114 12.81 2.00 18.07
C THR A 114 13.12 1.48 18.24
N ALA A 115 13.38 1.66 18.10
CA ALA A 115 13.62 1.32 18.50
C ALA A 115 13.83 0.82 18.88
N SER A 116 14.09 0.91 18.87
CA SER A 116 14.37 0.58 19.40
C SER A 116 14.68 -0.07 19.73
N LYS A 117 14.96 0.27 19.78
CA LYS A 117 15.30 -0.26 20.18
C LYS A 117 15.86 -0.93 20.00
N GLY A 118 16.20 -0.88 19.77
CA GLY A 118 16.83 -1.24 19.68
C GLY A 118 17.21 -1.87 19.11
N LYS A 119 17.56 -1.92 18.91
CA LYS A 119 18.05 -2.32 18.45
C LYS A 119 18.29 -2.75 17.77
N ARG A 120 18.53 -2.68 17.56
CA ARG A 120 18.98 -2.85 16.97
C ARG A 120 19.27 -2.89 16.24
N ALA A 121 19.26 -2.77 16.16
CA ALA A 121 19.65 -2.69 15.47
C ALA A 121 19.86 -3.02 14.64
N PRO A 122 20.10 -3.09 14.42
CA PRO A 122 20.37 -3.34 13.59
C PRO A 122 20.40 -3.98 12.77
N ARG A 123 20.54 -3.99 12.36
CA ARG A 123 20.75 -4.31 11.82
C ARG A 123 20.82 -4.46 11.10
N ASN A 124 20.85 -4.39 10.90
CA ASN A 124 21.01 -4.21 10.47
C ASN A 124 20.93 -4.21 10.23
N ARG A 125 20.98 -4.12 9.98
CA ARG A 125 21.16 -3.74 9.93
C ARG A 125 21.38 -3.60 9.78
#